data_09c8a93f07549c0098eed34bf31e98cc
#
_entry.id   09c8a93f07549c0098eed34bf31e98cc
#
_cell.length_a   1.000
_cell.length_b   1.000
_cell.length_c   1.000
_cell.angle_alpha   90.00
_cell.angle_beta   90.00
_cell.angle_gamma   90.00
#
_symmetry.space_group_name_H-M   'P 1'
#
loop_
_entity.id
_entity.type
_entity.pdbx_description
1 polymer ?
#
loop_
_entity_poly.entity_id
_entity_poly.type
_entity_poly.pdbx_seq_one_letter_code
_entity_poly.pdbx_strand_id
1 'polypeptide(L)'
;MTPLAQQLEQQLQRTLATATITAQSLPDVDDLALYLLNPDYPRTPMSSEQMQAIWQEPAYWIFCWASGLAMAKWLRENPDYVRGKRVLDFGAGSGVVAIAAKQAGAVEVVACDIDPLALLACKANAELNGVELSYSQNFYQLTE
;
A
#
# COMPACT_ATOMS: atom_id res chain seq x y z
N MET A 1 -1.41 16.17 -5.42
CA MET A 1 -0.53 15.01 -5.11
C MET A 1 0.53 15.47 -4.12
N THR A 2 0.70 14.73 -3.04
CA THR A 2 1.68 15.07 -1.99
C THR A 2 3.12 14.83 -2.46
N PRO A 3 4.14 15.41 -1.81
CA PRO A 3 5.54 15.13 -2.14
C PRO A 3 5.89 13.65 -2.07
N LEU A 4 5.35 12.92 -1.09
CA LEU A 4 5.54 11.46 -1.01
C LEU A 4 4.95 10.72 -2.20
N ALA A 5 3.74 11.08 -2.62
CA ALA A 5 3.11 10.48 -3.80
C ALA A 5 3.86 10.80 -5.09
N GLN A 6 4.39 12.03 -5.23
CA GLN A 6 5.25 12.39 -6.37
C GLN A 6 6.54 11.56 -6.38
N GLN A 7 7.18 11.39 -5.23
CA GLN A 7 8.36 10.54 -5.11
C GLN A 7 8.05 9.09 -5.48
N LEU A 8 6.92 8.56 -5.01
CA LEU A 8 6.46 7.21 -5.31
C LEU A 8 6.25 7.01 -6.83
N GLU A 9 5.59 7.95 -7.50
CA GLU A 9 5.38 7.92 -8.94
C GLU A 9 6.70 7.95 -9.71
N GLN A 10 7.64 8.81 -9.31
CA GLN A 10 8.97 8.87 -9.93
C GLN A 10 9.74 7.56 -9.80
N GLN A 11 9.62 6.87 -8.66
CA GLN A 11 10.24 5.56 -8.48
C GLN A 11 9.58 4.49 -9.36
N LEU A 12 8.25 4.51 -9.48
CA LEU A 12 7.51 3.63 -10.39
C LEU A 12 7.95 3.80 -11.84
N GLN A 13 8.16 5.04 -12.26
CA GLN A 13 8.56 5.37 -13.64
C GLN A 13 9.94 4.86 -14.04
N ARG A 14 10.75 4.40 -13.09
CA ARG A 14 12.03 3.73 -13.39
C ARG A 14 11.84 2.37 -14.06
N THR A 15 10.75 1.69 -13.76
CA THR A 15 10.40 0.38 -14.33
C THR A 15 9.25 0.48 -15.34
N LEU A 16 8.32 1.40 -15.11
CA LEU A 16 7.14 1.64 -15.96
C LEU A 16 7.14 3.12 -16.40
N ALA A 17 7.93 3.46 -17.43
CA ALA A 17 8.30 4.82 -17.79
C ALA A 17 7.14 5.82 -17.96
N THR A 18 5.96 5.37 -18.34
CA THR A 18 4.77 6.22 -18.53
C THR A 18 3.70 6.03 -17.47
N ALA A 19 4.01 5.25 -16.43
CA ALA A 19 3.04 4.98 -15.39
C ALA A 19 2.80 6.22 -14.52
N THR A 20 1.55 6.44 -14.18
CA THR A 20 1.12 7.42 -13.20
C THR A 20 0.30 6.74 -12.12
N ILE A 21 0.24 7.33 -10.94
CA ILE A 21 -0.61 6.88 -9.85
C ILE A 21 -1.71 7.90 -9.61
N THR A 22 -2.87 7.41 -9.19
CA THR A 22 -4.02 8.24 -8.81
C THR A 22 -4.59 7.80 -7.48
N ALA A 23 -5.10 8.73 -6.69
CA ALA A 23 -5.85 8.40 -5.49
C ALA A 23 -7.19 7.76 -5.91
N GLN A 24 -7.44 6.56 -5.45
CA GLN A 24 -8.63 5.77 -5.78
C GLN A 24 -9.32 5.30 -4.51
N SER A 25 -10.61 5.57 -4.39
CA SER A 25 -11.45 5.01 -3.33
C SER A 25 -11.66 3.52 -3.57
N LEU A 26 -11.74 2.75 -2.49
CA LEU A 26 -11.91 1.31 -2.58
C LEU A 26 -13.39 0.91 -2.57
N PRO A 27 -13.79 -0.13 -3.32
CA PRO A 27 -15.16 -0.64 -3.29
C PRO A 27 -15.57 -1.04 -1.87
N ASP A 28 -16.77 -0.56 -1.44
CA ASP A 28 -17.37 -0.85 -0.12
C ASP A 28 -16.51 -0.42 1.10
N VAL A 29 -15.48 0.40 0.89
CA VAL A 29 -14.64 1.01 1.93
C VAL A 29 -14.39 2.47 1.55
N ASP A 30 -15.46 3.25 1.45
CA ASP A 30 -15.47 4.59 0.84
C ASP A 30 -14.58 5.62 1.55
N ASP A 31 -14.28 5.41 2.83
CA ASP A 31 -13.41 6.25 3.66
C ASP A 31 -11.93 5.85 3.60
N LEU A 32 -11.56 4.90 2.73
CA LEU A 32 -10.20 4.49 2.50
C LEU A 32 -9.84 4.66 1.02
N ALA A 33 -8.82 5.44 0.74
CA ALA A 33 -8.29 5.64 -0.60
C ALA A 33 -6.82 5.25 -0.66
N LEU A 34 -6.37 4.80 -1.82
CA LEU A 34 -4.98 4.45 -2.07
C LEU A 34 -4.48 5.11 -3.34
N TYR A 35 -3.20 5.48 -3.36
CA TYR A 35 -2.49 5.75 -4.60
C TYR A 35 -2.18 4.42 -5.29
N LEU A 36 -2.86 4.19 -6.39
CA LEU A 36 -2.73 2.98 -7.22
C LEU A 36 -2.40 3.36 -8.66
N LEU A 37 -1.97 2.38 -9.43
CA LEU A 37 -1.74 2.58 -10.88
C LEU A 37 -2.98 3.20 -11.52
N ASN A 38 -2.76 4.25 -12.31
CA ASN A 38 -3.83 4.90 -13.04
C ASN A 38 -4.57 3.87 -13.93
N PRO A 39 -5.90 3.74 -13.82
CA PRO A 39 -6.67 2.80 -14.62
C PRO A 39 -6.53 3.01 -16.15
N ASP A 40 -6.20 4.23 -16.54
CA ASP A 40 -5.98 4.60 -17.95
C ASP A 40 -4.58 4.24 -18.47
N TYR A 41 -3.76 3.56 -17.65
CA TYR A 41 -2.43 3.10 -18.08
C TYR A 41 -2.55 2.22 -19.33
N PRO A 42 -1.82 2.52 -20.41
CA PRO A 42 -1.96 1.82 -21.68
C PRO A 42 -1.67 0.32 -21.57
N ARG A 43 -2.60 -0.51 -22.02
CA ARG A 43 -2.43 -1.96 -22.12
C ARG A 43 -1.76 -2.35 -23.43
N THR A 44 -0.63 -1.73 -23.74
CA THR A 44 0.17 -2.06 -24.93
C THR A 44 1.11 -3.22 -24.64
N PRO A 45 1.46 -4.05 -25.66
CA PRO A 45 2.48 -5.08 -25.50
C PRO A 45 3.80 -4.48 -25.02
N MET A 46 4.39 -5.09 -24.00
CA MET A 46 5.69 -4.69 -23.45
C MET A 46 6.82 -5.37 -24.21
N SER A 47 7.95 -4.69 -24.35
CA SER A 47 9.18 -5.30 -24.82
C SER A 47 9.69 -6.35 -23.83
N SER A 48 10.53 -7.28 -24.31
CA SER A 48 11.17 -8.27 -23.42
C SER A 48 12.00 -7.61 -22.31
N GLU A 49 12.65 -6.49 -22.62
CA GLU A 49 13.44 -5.72 -21.64
C GLU A 49 12.55 -5.10 -20.55
N GLN A 50 11.40 -4.53 -20.93
CA GLN A 50 10.42 -3.99 -19.99
C GLN A 50 9.85 -5.07 -19.09
N MET A 51 9.49 -6.21 -19.65
CA MET A 51 9.00 -7.37 -18.88
C MET A 51 10.04 -7.86 -17.89
N GLN A 52 11.31 -7.96 -18.31
CA GLN A 52 12.40 -8.38 -17.44
C GLN A 52 12.62 -7.40 -16.26
N ALA A 53 12.56 -6.10 -16.51
CA ALA A 53 12.66 -5.09 -15.46
C ALA A 53 11.54 -5.22 -14.41
N ILE A 54 10.31 -5.46 -14.85
CA ILE A 54 9.15 -5.68 -13.97
C ILE A 54 9.31 -6.96 -13.14
N TRP A 55 9.84 -8.04 -13.72
CA TRP A 55 10.08 -9.29 -13.01
C TRP A 55 11.20 -9.18 -11.95
N GLN A 56 12.18 -8.31 -12.19
CA GLN A 56 13.27 -8.07 -11.24
C GLN A 56 12.82 -7.22 -10.04
N GLU A 57 11.94 -6.24 -10.27
CA GLU A 57 11.42 -5.34 -9.24
C GLU A 57 9.90 -5.20 -9.37
N PRO A 58 9.13 -6.23 -9.02
CA PRO A 58 7.68 -6.20 -9.17
C PRO A 58 7.04 -5.23 -8.19
N ALA A 59 6.32 -4.25 -8.70
CA ALA A 59 5.63 -3.23 -7.90
C ALA A 59 4.24 -3.73 -7.46
N TYR A 60 4.17 -4.70 -6.57
CA TYR A 60 2.90 -5.24 -6.07
C TYR A 60 2.02 -4.19 -5.39
N TRP A 61 2.62 -3.16 -4.83
CA TRP A 61 1.95 -2.08 -4.13
C TRP A 61 1.08 -1.17 -5.01
N ILE A 62 1.23 -1.23 -6.35
CA ILE A 62 0.42 -0.41 -7.28
C ILE A 62 -1.02 -0.91 -7.45
N PHE A 63 -1.35 -2.05 -6.85
CA PHE A 63 -2.69 -2.65 -6.88
C PHE A 63 -3.24 -2.84 -5.47
N CYS A 64 -4.55 -2.74 -5.34
CA CYS A 64 -5.25 -3.24 -4.16
C CYS A 64 -5.67 -4.70 -4.42
N TRP A 65 -4.94 -5.63 -3.85
CA TRP A 65 -5.22 -7.06 -4.02
C TRP A 65 -6.50 -7.47 -3.29
N ALA A 66 -7.20 -8.46 -3.83
CA ALA A 66 -8.52 -8.89 -3.32
C ALA A 66 -8.49 -9.30 -1.84
N SER A 67 -7.43 -9.97 -1.38
CA SER A 67 -7.26 -10.37 0.02
C SER A 67 -7.12 -9.16 0.96
N GLY A 68 -6.37 -8.14 0.55
CA GLY A 68 -6.23 -6.90 1.33
C GLY A 68 -7.53 -6.13 1.40
N LEU A 69 -8.25 -6.02 0.31
CA LEU A 69 -9.57 -5.39 0.27
C LEU A 69 -10.57 -6.14 1.17
N ALA A 70 -10.62 -7.45 1.09
CA ALA A 70 -11.49 -8.28 1.93
C ALA A 70 -11.17 -8.10 3.43
N MET A 71 -9.90 -8.06 3.79
CA MET A 71 -9.47 -7.83 5.17
C MET A 71 -9.84 -6.42 5.65
N ALA A 72 -9.68 -5.40 4.82
CA ALA A 72 -10.05 -4.03 5.15
C ALA A 72 -11.56 -3.91 5.43
N LYS A 73 -12.39 -4.52 4.60
CA LYS A 73 -13.84 -4.61 4.81
C LYS A 73 -14.17 -5.30 6.13
N TRP A 74 -13.56 -6.45 6.36
CA TRP A 74 -13.79 -7.25 7.56
C TRP A 74 -13.41 -6.51 8.84
N LEU A 75 -12.27 -5.80 8.85
CA LEU A 75 -11.82 -5.00 10.00
C LEU A 75 -12.79 -3.84 10.29
N ARG A 76 -13.35 -3.23 9.26
CA ARG A 76 -14.34 -2.18 9.39
C ARG A 76 -15.63 -2.70 10.07
N GLU A 77 -16.08 -3.90 9.70
CA GLU A 77 -17.26 -4.55 10.28
C GLU A 77 -16.98 -5.15 11.67
N ASN A 78 -15.71 -5.47 11.96
CA ASN A 78 -15.27 -6.15 13.17
C ASN A 78 -14.14 -5.41 13.89
N PRO A 79 -14.28 -4.10 14.21
CA PRO A 79 -13.20 -3.29 14.77
C PRO A 79 -12.66 -3.79 16.11
N ASP A 80 -13.45 -4.53 16.88
CA ASP A 80 -13.05 -5.04 18.19
C ASP A 80 -11.87 -6.02 18.16
N TYR A 81 -11.60 -6.61 16.98
CA TYR A 81 -10.43 -7.48 16.82
C TYR A 81 -9.10 -6.72 16.91
N VAL A 82 -9.09 -5.43 16.57
CA VAL A 82 -7.87 -4.61 16.56
C VAL A 82 -7.93 -3.39 17.49
N ARG A 83 -9.13 -2.99 17.92
CA ARG A 83 -9.29 -1.81 18.79
C ARG A 83 -8.47 -1.94 20.05
N GLY A 84 -7.65 -0.92 20.33
CA GLY A 84 -6.78 -0.89 21.48
C GLY A 84 -5.59 -1.84 21.42
N LYS A 85 -5.35 -2.50 20.30
CA LYS A 85 -4.26 -3.47 20.13
C LYS A 85 -3.13 -2.92 19.27
N ARG A 86 -1.97 -3.54 19.41
CA ARG A 86 -0.85 -3.40 18.48
C ARG A 86 -1.03 -4.40 17.35
N VAL A 87 -0.87 -3.94 16.13
CA VAL A 87 -1.08 -4.74 14.90
C VAL A 87 0.17 -4.72 14.05
N LEU A 88 0.53 -5.87 13.53
CA LEU A 88 1.56 -6.03 12.50
C LEU A 88 0.90 -6.42 11.18
N ASP A 89 1.06 -5.60 10.15
CA ASP A 89 0.72 -5.94 8.78
C ASP A 89 1.97 -6.44 8.08
N PHE A 90 2.07 -7.76 7.93
CA PHE A 90 3.22 -8.44 7.36
C PHE A 90 3.03 -8.64 5.84
N GLY A 91 3.92 -8.05 5.04
CA GLY A 91 3.75 -7.97 3.59
C GLY A 91 2.74 -6.87 3.23
N ALA A 92 2.91 -5.67 3.78
CA ALA A 92 1.91 -4.61 3.75
C ALA A 92 1.55 -4.09 2.36
N GLY A 93 2.46 -4.20 1.37
CA GLY A 93 2.22 -3.75 0.00
C GLY A 93 1.78 -2.29 -0.08
N SER A 94 0.55 -2.03 -0.50
CA SER A 94 -0.05 -0.68 -0.54
C SER A 94 -0.37 -0.11 0.84
N GLY A 95 -0.36 -0.93 1.90
CA GLY A 95 -0.74 -0.55 3.25
C GLY A 95 -2.24 -0.60 3.54
N VAL A 96 -3.04 -1.18 2.66
CA VAL A 96 -4.50 -1.19 2.80
C VAL A 96 -4.97 -1.79 4.13
N VAL A 97 -4.38 -2.91 4.56
CA VAL A 97 -4.75 -3.57 5.83
C VAL A 97 -4.26 -2.76 7.02
N ALA A 98 -3.02 -2.26 6.98
CA ALA A 98 -2.47 -1.41 8.03
C ALA A 98 -3.32 -0.15 8.26
N ILE A 99 -3.72 0.53 7.20
CA ILE A 99 -4.56 1.72 7.26
C ILE A 99 -5.94 1.38 7.83
N ALA A 100 -6.57 0.30 7.33
CA ALA A 100 -7.86 -0.17 7.84
C ALA A 100 -7.81 -0.52 9.33
N ALA A 101 -6.74 -1.19 9.78
CA ALA A 101 -6.54 -1.53 11.19
C ALA A 101 -6.41 -0.26 12.06
N LYS A 102 -5.67 0.75 11.57
CA LYS A 102 -5.53 2.03 12.28
C LYS A 102 -6.85 2.76 12.36
N GLN A 103 -7.62 2.82 11.27
CA GLN A 103 -8.96 3.42 11.24
C GLN A 103 -9.95 2.68 12.16
N ALA A 104 -9.78 1.37 12.32
CA ALA A 104 -10.61 0.54 13.23
C ALA A 104 -10.24 0.70 14.71
N GLY A 105 -9.22 1.50 15.05
CA GLY A 105 -8.88 1.86 16.43
C GLY A 105 -7.69 1.12 17.01
N ALA A 106 -6.83 0.50 16.21
CA ALA A 106 -5.55 -0.02 16.69
C ALA A 106 -4.70 1.11 17.28
N VAL A 107 -4.08 0.89 18.44
CA VAL A 107 -3.24 1.91 19.10
C VAL A 107 -1.93 2.10 18.36
N GLU A 108 -1.36 1.04 17.83
CA GLU A 108 -0.15 1.05 17.01
C GLU A 108 -0.30 0.06 15.87
N VAL A 109 0.10 0.46 14.68
CA VAL A 109 0.16 -0.43 13.53
C VAL A 109 1.53 -0.30 12.88
N VAL A 110 2.21 -1.43 12.71
CA VAL A 110 3.48 -1.53 11.99
C VAL A 110 3.20 -2.13 10.62
N ALA A 111 3.45 -1.36 9.57
CA ALA A 111 3.51 -1.87 8.21
C ALA A 111 4.92 -2.44 7.96
N CYS A 112 4.99 -3.74 7.72
CA CYS A 112 6.23 -4.46 7.46
C CYS A 112 6.24 -4.96 6.02
N ASP A 113 7.27 -4.61 5.27
CA ASP A 113 7.47 -5.11 3.91
C ASP A 113 8.95 -5.12 3.58
N ILE A 114 9.41 -6.15 2.88
CA ILE A 114 10.79 -6.26 2.43
C ILE A 114 11.12 -5.25 1.33
N ASP A 115 10.12 -4.85 0.55
CA ASP A 115 10.27 -3.86 -0.52
C ASP A 115 10.21 -2.44 0.04
N PRO A 116 11.30 -1.65 -0.06
CA PRO A 116 11.30 -0.27 0.41
C PRO A 116 10.30 0.62 -0.35
N LEU A 117 9.97 0.30 -1.60
CA LEU A 117 8.95 1.04 -2.35
C LEU A 117 7.54 0.74 -1.86
N ALA A 118 7.26 -0.48 -1.40
CA ALA A 118 6.02 -0.80 -0.72
C ALA A 118 5.87 0.03 0.56
N LEU A 119 6.94 0.18 1.36
CA LEU A 119 6.90 1.04 2.55
C LEU A 119 6.73 2.52 2.20
N LEU A 120 7.29 2.99 1.08
CA LEU A 120 7.04 4.33 0.59
C LEU A 120 5.57 4.51 0.18
N ALA A 121 4.99 3.50 -0.48
CA ALA A 121 3.56 3.47 -0.80
C ALA A 121 2.69 3.50 0.46
N CYS A 122 3.03 2.69 1.48
CA CYS A 122 2.34 2.73 2.78
C CYS A 122 2.38 4.13 3.40
N LYS A 123 3.51 4.82 3.36
CA LYS A 123 3.66 6.19 3.88
C LYS A 123 2.78 7.18 3.13
N ALA A 124 2.83 7.17 1.79
CA ALA A 124 2.01 8.04 0.96
C ALA A 124 0.50 7.78 1.18
N ASN A 125 0.12 6.50 1.30
CA ASN A 125 -1.26 6.11 1.53
C ASN A 125 -1.73 6.42 2.96
N ALA A 126 -0.86 6.29 3.97
CA ALA A 126 -1.17 6.71 5.33
C ALA A 126 -1.42 8.23 5.41
N GLU A 127 -0.58 9.03 4.76
CA GLU A 127 -0.77 10.48 4.64
C GLU A 127 -2.09 10.83 3.94
N LEU A 128 -2.42 10.14 2.84
CA LEU A 128 -3.68 10.34 2.10
C LEU A 128 -4.91 10.08 2.97
N ASN A 129 -4.83 9.13 3.90
CA ASN A 129 -5.93 8.75 4.79
C ASN A 129 -5.86 9.42 6.18
N GLY A 130 -4.87 10.27 6.43
CA GLY A 130 -4.72 10.98 7.70
C GLY A 130 -4.44 10.07 8.90
N VAL A 131 -3.77 8.95 8.70
CA VAL A 131 -3.40 8.00 9.76
C VAL A 131 -1.89 7.92 9.95
N GLU A 132 -1.46 7.62 11.17
CA GLU A 132 -0.05 7.39 11.50
C GLU A 132 0.24 5.90 11.64
N LEU A 133 1.28 5.44 10.94
CA LEU A 133 1.78 4.07 10.97
C LEU A 133 3.26 4.07 11.36
N SER A 134 3.72 2.95 11.90
CA SER A 134 5.14 2.63 12.01
C SER A 134 5.56 1.73 10.86
N TYR A 135 6.85 1.69 10.53
CA TYR A 135 7.35 0.98 9.35
C TYR A 135 8.57 0.14 9.68
N SER A 136 8.66 -1.05 9.10
CA SER A 136 9.83 -1.91 9.22
C SER A 136 10.07 -2.75 7.97
N GLN A 137 11.32 -2.88 7.54
CA GLN A 137 11.72 -3.84 6.51
C GLN A 137 12.07 -5.21 7.08
N ASN A 138 12.23 -5.33 8.40
CA ASN A 138 12.71 -6.53 9.04
C ASN A 138 11.80 -6.97 10.18
N PHE A 139 11.07 -8.05 9.93
CA PHE A 139 10.18 -8.66 10.92
C PHE A 139 10.91 -9.02 12.23
N TYR A 140 12.13 -9.51 12.15
CA TYR A 140 12.89 -9.96 13.33
C TYR A 140 13.27 -8.82 14.27
N GLN A 141 13.29 -7.58 13.83
CA GLN A 141 13.54 -6.41 14.66
C GLN A 141 12.32 -6.00 15.51
N LEU A 142 11.15 -6.59 15.24
CA LEU A 142 9.90 -6.23 15.92
C LEU A 142 9.57 -7.12 17.13
N THR A 143 10.40 -8.12 17.39
CA THR A 143 10.18 -9.13 18.46
C THR A 143 10.90 -8.80 19.76
N GLU A 144 11.57 -7.63 19.87
CA GLU A 144 12.23 -7.13 21.07
C GLU A 144 11.37 -6.18 21.89
#